data_6cab9d6aca4f4711df3490f32938944f
#
_entry.id   6cab9d6aca4f4711df3490f32938944f
#
_cell.length_a   1.000
_cell.length_b   1.000
_cell.length_c   1.000
_cell.angle_alpha   90.00
_cell.angle_beta   90.00
_cell.angle_gamma   90.00
#
_symmetry.space_group_name_H-M   'P 1'
#
loop_
_entity.id
_entity.type
_entity.pdbx_description
1 polymer ?
#
loop_
_entity_poly.entity_id
_entity_poly.type
_entity_poly.pdbx_seq_one_letter_code
_entity_poly.pdbx_strand_id
1 'polypeptide(L)'
;MIRVPPPVHPLAEIILDADAGRFPAADGGWSRVPTWRDGVEGIVCFTGHAVFAVGSDVSHERIAELGADGFGGAAHPRLLSGLAGPDGWIGSQDALLAGHGTGAAPGPETALVPRPDLSSHPRAQYAASIRDAPRAYGFPDPARSAVAILSTGLAGLTELSFELEPDRRGGGQATGLIRAALAALPAGELVVAAATPGNAASLRALLAAGFTPLGSVQLLGRG
;
A
#
# COMPACT_ATOMS: atom_id res chain seq x y z
N MET A 1 16.83 -27.19 11.77
CA MET A 1 16.91 -25.79 12.27
C MET A 1 15.54 -25.14 12.02
N ILE A 2 14.78 -24.88 13.07
CA ILE A 2 13.50 -24.18 12.99
C ILE A 2 13.85 -22.72 12.66
N ARG A 3 13.49 -22.27 11.46
CA ARG A 3 13.66 -20.87 11.06
C ARG A 3 12.57 -20.08 11.78
N VAL A 4 12.95 -19.33 12.82
CA VAL A 4 12.02 -18.37 13.45
C VAL A 4 11.68 -17.34 12.38
N PRO A 5 10.40 -17.10 12.09
CA PRO A 5 10.02 -16.05 11.15
C PRO A 5 10.56 -14.71 11.66
N PRO A 6 10.95 -13.79 10.76
CA PRO A 6 11.40 -12.47 11.18
C PRO A 6 10.29 -11.79 12.01
N PRO A 7 10.65 -10.96 12.99
CA PRO A 7 9.65 -10.21 13.75
C PRO A 7 8.80 -9.36 12.80
N VAL A 8 7.51 -9.30 13.08
CA VAL A 8 6.57 -8.46 12.33
C VAL A 8 6.99 -7.00 12.51
N HIS A 9 6.95 -6.22 11.45
CA HIS A 9 7.32 -4.81 11.51
C HIS A 9 6.29 -4.03 12.37
N PRO A 10 6.69 -3.10 13.27
CA PRO A 10 5.76 -2.41 14.16
C PRO A 10 4.60 -1.69 13.44
N LEU A 11 4.86 -1.09 12.26
CA LEU A 11 3.80 -0.50 11.45
C LEU A 11 2.83 -1.56 10.92
N ALA A 12 3.31 -2.77 10.59
CA ALA A 12 2.42 -3.84 10.16
C ALA A 12 1.51 -4.30 11.29
N GLU A 13 2.00 -4.37 12.54
CA GLU A 13 1.16 -4.68 13.71
C GLU A 13 0.06 -3.64 13.89
N ILE A 14 0.38 -2.36 13.76
CA ILE A 14 -0.61 -1.27 13.85
C ILE A 14 -1.65 -1.38 12.73
N ILE A 15 -1.25 -1.71 11.50
CA ILE A 15 -2.16 -1.89 10.38
C ILE A 15 -3.07 -3.12 10.59
N LEU A 16 -2.52 -4.24 11.06
CA LEU A 16 -3.29 -5.44 11.41
C LEU A 16 -4.30 -5.17 12.53
N ASP A 17 -3.93 -4.40 13.54
CA ASP A 17 -4.83 -3.99 14.61
C ASP A 17 -5.94 -3.07 14.09
N ALA A 18 -5.62 -2.09 13.25
CA ALA A 18 -6.59 -1.19 12.63
C ALA A 18 -7.58 -1.96 11.73
N ASP A 19 -7.11 -2.92 10.96
CA ASP A 19 -7.96 -3.81 10.16
C ASP A 19 -8.92 -4.63 11.03
N ALA A 20 -8.47 -5.06 12.21
CA ALA A 20 -9.31 -5.72 13.21
C ALA A 20 -10.18 -4.75 14.03
N GLY A 21 -10.28 -3.48 13.65
CA GLY A 21 -11.07 -2.46 14.33
C GLY A 21 -10.41 -1.83 15.56
N ARG A 22 -9.15 -2.16 15.85
CA ARG A 22 -8.37 -1.60 16.97
C ARG A 22 -7.44 -0.49 16.48
N PHE A 23 -8.02 0.65 16.17
CA PHE A 23 -7.26 1.81 15.72
C PHE A 23 -6.41 2.43 16.84
N PRO A 24 -5.30 3.12 16.50
CA PRO A 24 -4.60 3.98 17.44
C PRO A 24 -5.57 4.98 18.10
N ALA A 25 -5.27 5.40 19.33
CA ALA A 25 -6.08 6.39 20.02
C ALA A 25 -6.11 7.70 19.21
N ALA A 26 -7.29 8.33 19.10
CA ALA A 26 -7.44 9.65 18.47
C ALA A 26 -7.00 10.75 19.45
N ASP A 27 -5.73 10.75 19.82
CA ASP A 27 -5.13 11.61 20.86
C ASP A 27 -4.50 12.90 20.32
N GLY A 28 -4.55 13.11 19.00
CA GLY A 28 -3.87 14.20 18.31
C GLY A 28 -2.36 14.02 18.20
N GLY A 29 -1.86 12.91 18.69
CA GLY A 29 -0.43 12.59 18.74
C GLY A 29 0.08 11.87 17.51
N TRP A 30 1.32 11.44 17.64
CA TRP A 30 2.00 10.63 16.63
C TRP A 30 3.02 9.70 17.28
N SER A 31 3.40 8.67 16.53
CA SER A 31 4.42 7.72 16.92
C SER A 31 5.46 7.56 15.82
N ARG A 32 6.65 7.08 16.17
CA ARG A 32 7.74 6.80 15.26
C ARG A 32 8.11 5.32 15.31
N VAL A 33 8.27 4.73 14.14
CA VAL A 33 8.76 3.36 13.93
C VAL A 33 9.93 3.37 12.94
N PRO A 34 10.77 2.33 12.88
CA PRO A 34 11.80 2.24 11.84
C PRO A 34 11.19 2.15 10.44
N THR A 35 12.01 2.36 9.41
CA THR A 35 11.65 2.06 8.02
C THR A 35 11.58 0.54 7.82
N TRP A 36 10.75 0.11 6.88
CA TRP A 36 10.65 -1.31 6.48
C TRP A 36 11.51 -1.64 5.26
N ARG A 37 12.02 -0.62 4.57
CA ARG A 37 12.82 -0.77 3.36
C ARG A 37 13.79 0.42 3.23
N ASP A 38 15.02 0.13 2.82
CA ASP A 38 16.01 1.17 2.59
C ASP A 38 15.58 2.11 1.47
N GLY A 39 15.75 3.41 1.68
CA GLY A 39 15.40 4.47 0.72
C GLY A 39 13.91 4.76 0.56
N VAL A 40 13.04 4.09 1.33
CA VAL A 40 11.60 4.35 1.37
C VAL A 40 11.17 4.61 2.79
N GLU A 41 10.66 5.78 3.02
CA GLU A 41 10.03 6.20 4.28
C GLU A 41 8.53 6.42 4.05
N GLY A 42 7.77 6.47 5.11
CA GLY A 42 6.33 6.69 4.98
C GLY A 42 5.68 7.25 6.21
N ILE A 43 4.57 7.92 5.99
CA ILE A 43 3.70 8.41 7.04
C ILE A 43 2.34 7.78 6.83
N VAL A 44 1.83 7.09 7.85
CA VAL A 44 0.47 6.54 7.85
C VAL A 44 -0.36 7.34 8.85
N CYS A 45 -1.45 7.94 8.38
CA CYS A 45 -2.37 8.68 9.22
C CYS A 45 -3.66 7.89 9.41
N PHE A 46 -4.01 7.69 10.66
CA PHE A 46 -5.31 7.21 11.11
C PHE A 46 -6.14 8.38 11.62
N THR A 47 -7.38 8.14 12.03
CA THR A 47 -8.21 9.18 12.65
C THR A 47 -7.56 9.66 13.95
N GLY A 48 -7.02 10.88 13.93
CA GLY A 48 -6.45 11.53 15.10
C GLY A 48 -5.10 10.99 15.58
N HIS A 49 -4.39 10.16 14.79
CA HIS A 49 -3.04 9.69 15.10
C HIS A 49 -2.22 9.47 13.84
N ALA A 50 -0.93 9.81 13.85
CA ALA A 50 -0.02 9.57 12.74
C ALA A 50 1.13 8.65 13.15
N VAL A 51 1.60 7.81 12.23
CA VAL A 51 2.76 6.93 12.42
C VAL A 51 3.81 7.27 11.37
N PHE A 52 4.98 7.70 11.84
CA PHE A 52 6.14 8.01 11.02
C PHE A 52 7.08 6.81 10.95
N ALA A 53 7.14 6.15 9.81
CA ALA A 53 8.12 5.11 9.53
C ALA A 53 9.32 5.74 8.81
N VAL A 54 10.32 6.14 9.59
CA VAL A 54 11.45 6.95 9.13
C VAL A 54 12.78 6.39 9.61
N GLY A 55 13.86 6.77 8.94
CA GLY A 55 15.22 6.35 9.27
C GLY A 55 15.62 6.70 10.71
N SER A 56 16.60 5.96 11.25
CA SER A 56 17.05 6.13 12.63
C SER A 56 17.65 7.51 12.91
N ASP A 57 18.12 8.19 11.90
CA ASP A 57 18.69 9.54 11.91
C ASP A 57 17.64 10.67 11.99
N VAL A 58 16.36 10.36 11.75
CA VAL A 58 15.25 11.31 11.97
C VAL A 58 14.80 11.21 13.43
N SER A 59 15.17 12.20 14.24
CA SER A 59 14.83 12.19 15.66
C SER A 59 13.35 12.56 15.93
N HIS A 60 12.87 12.26 17.13
CA HIS A 60 11.55 12.70 17.60
C HIS A 60 11.46 14.24 17.62
N GLU A 61 12.52 14.91 18.09
CA GLU A 61 12.58 16.37 18.16
C GLU A 61 12.44 16.96 16.76
N ARG A 62 13.11 16.37 15.76
CA ARG A 62 13.01 16.83 14.37
C ARG A 62 11.59 16.75 13.81
N ILE A 63 10.90 15.66 14.06
CA ILE A 63 9.50 15.47 13.63
C ILE A 63 8.59 16.50 14.33
N ALA A 64 8.77 16.69 15.62
CA ALA A 64 8.00 17.68 16.39
C ALA A 64 8.25 19.12 15.92
N GLU A 65 9.51 19.51 15.66
CA GLU A 65 9.88 20.84 15.13
C GLU A 65 9.23 21.13 13.76
N LEU A 66 9.01 20.10 12.97
CA LEU A 66 8.33 20.19 11.68
C LEU A 66 6.81 20.36 11.82
N GLY A 67 6.27 20.27 13.04
CA GLY A 67 4.86 20.50 13.35
C GLY A 67 3.99 19.26 13.16
N ALA A 68 4.53 18.07 13.43
CA ALA A 68 3.78 16.83 13.38
C ALA A 68 2.65 16.79 14.40
N ASP A 69 1.46 16.39 13.97
CA ASP A 69 0.33 16.05 14.81
C ASP A 69 -0.56 15.00 14.14
N GLY A 70 -1.53 14.46 14.88
CA GLY A 70 -2.49 13.48 14.39
C GLY A 70 -3.69 14.08 13.65
N PHE A 71 -3.81 15.42 13.53
CA PHE A 71 -4.95 16.09 12.94
C PHE A 71 -4.68 16.79 11.60
N GLY A 72 -3.57 16.48 10.95
CA GLY A 72 -3.23 16.97 9.61
C GLY A 72 -1.81 17.51 9.48
N GLY A 73 -1.14 17.85 10.60
CA GLY A 73 0.26 18.28 10.59
C GLY A 73 1.20 17.28 9.94
N ALA A 74 0.94 15.97 10.12
CA ALA A 74 1.70 14.90 9.51
C ALA A 74 1.67 14.88 7.97
N ALA A 75 0.61 15.42 7.35
CA ALA A 75 0.46 15.53 5.90
C ALA A 75 0.77 16.94 5.37
N HIS A 76 1.22 17.85 6.25
CA HIS A 76 1.48 19.23 5.85
C HIS A 76 2.70 19.33 4.92
N PRO A 77 2.62 20.06 3.78
CA PRO A 77 3.70 20.15 2.80
C PRO A 77 5.06 20.57 3.39
N ARG A 78 5.05 21.49 4.37
CA ARG A 78 6.28 21.92 5.06
C ARG A 78 6.95 20.77 5.81
N LEU A 79 6.18 19.92 6.48
CA LEU A 79 6.71 18.74 7.18
C LEU A 79 7.29 17.76 6.17
N LEU A 80 6.54 17.43 5.15
CA LEU A 80 6.97 16.51 4.08
C LEU A 80 8.26 16.96 3.41
N SER A 81 8.32 18.23 2.98
CA SER A 81 9.53 18.81 2.38
C SER A 81 10.70 18.86 3.36
N GLY A 82 10.42 19.12 4.65
CA GLY A 82 11.43 19.15 5.70
C GLY A 82 12.00 17.78 6.06
N LEU A 83 11.24 16.70 5.83
CA LEU A 83 11.71 15.32 5.96
C LEU A 83 12.44 14.84 4.70
N ALA A 84 11.86 15.05 3.52
CA ALA A 84 12.44 14.59 2.27
C ALA A 84 13.78 15.26 1.93
N GLY A 85 13.95 16.52 2.33
CA GLY A 85 15.11 17.31 1.95
C GLY A 85 15.03 17.81 0.49
N PRO A 86 16.07 18.58 0.05
CA PRO A 86 16.03 19.25 -1.25
C PRO A 86 16.08 18.30 -2.45
N ASP A 87 16.75 17.15 -2.31
CA ASP A 87 16.95 16.18 -3.39
C ASP A 87 16.06 14.94 -3.22
N GLY A 88 15.20 14.93 -2.19
CA GLY A 88 14.27 13.84 -1.91
C GLY A 88 13.04 13.87 -2.80
N TRP A 89 12.28 12.77 -2.79
CA TRP A 89 11.00 12.67 -3.48
C TRP A 89 9.85 12.52 -2.49
N ILE A 90 8.69 13.02 -2.88
CA ILE A 90 7.45 12.92 -2.10
C ILE A 90 6.39 12.34 -3.03
N GLY A 91 5.83 11.20 -2.64
CA GLY A 91 4.71 10.57 -3.35
C GLY A 91 3.38 11.30 -3.14
N SER A 92 2.32 10.81 -3.77
CA SER A 92 0.96 11.28 -3.48
C SER A 92 0.53 10.85 -2.07
N GLN A 93 -0.33 11.64 -1.46
CA GLN A 93 -1.08 11.18 -0.30
C GLN A 93 -2.22 10.30 -0.79
N ASP A 94 -2.16 9.02 -0.48
CA ASP A 94 -3.11 8.02 -0.93
C ASP A 94 -4.01 7.57 0.21
N ALA A 95 -5.25 7.22 -0.11
CA ALA A 95 -6.08 6.46 0.80
C ALA A 95 -5.47 5.07 0.98
N LEU A 96 -5.26 4.64 2.21
CA LEU A 96 -4.81 3.30 2.58
C LEU A 96 -6.04 2.41 2.84
N LEU A 97 -6.12 1.30 2.12
CA LEU A 97 -7.21 0.33 2.24
C LEU A 97 -6.64 -1.06 2.53
N ALA A 98 -7.43 -1.87 3.23
CA ALA A 98 -7.13 -3.27 3.52
C ALA A 98 -8.22 -4.18 2.95
N GLY A 99 -7.80 -5.32 2.43
CA GLY A 99 -8.64 -6.43 1.99
C GLY A 99 -8.00 -7.76 2.36
N HIS A 100 -8.65 -8.86 2.08
CA HIS A 100 -8.14 -10.18 2.48
C HIS A 100 -8.13 -11.16 1.32
N GLY A 101 -7.06 -11.96 1.27
CA GLY A 101 -7.02 -13.15 0.43
C GLY A 101 -8.21 -14.05 0.73
N THR A 102 -8.79 -14.65 -0.30
CA THR A 102 -9.97 -15.53 -0.12
C THR A 102 -9.62 -17.01 -0.21
N GLY A 103 -8.45 -17.36 -0.80
CA GLY A 103 -8.08 -18.75 -1.06
C GLY A 103 -9.09 -19.48 -1.95
N ALA A 104 -9.96 -18.73 -2.62
CA ALA A 104 -10.99 -19.33 -3.45
C ALA A 104 -10.39 -19.91 -4.73
N ALA A 105 -10.85 -21.08 -5.14
CA ALA A 105 -10.49 -21.63 -6.44
C ALA A 105 -11.16 -20.79 -7.54
N PRO A 106 -10.41 -19.99 -8.33
CA PRO A 106 -11.00 -19.22 -9.39
C PRO A 106 -11.44 -20.13 -10.54
N GLY A 107 -12.52 -19.77 -11.23
CA GLY A 107 -12.87 -20.43 -12.50
C GLY A 107 -11.79 -20.18 -13.57
N PRO A 108 -11.69 -21.03 -14.60
CA PRO A 108 -10.61 -20.96 -15.58
C PRO A 108 -10.51 -19.62 -16.31
N GLU A 109 -11.61 -18.91 -16.49
CA GLU A 109 -11.65 -17.59 -17.16
C GLU A 109 -11.37 -16.42 -16.21
N THR A 110 -11.40 -16.63 -14.90
CA THR A 110 -11.23 -15.60 -13.87
C THR A 110 -9.93 -15.78 -13.10
N ALA A 111 -9.24 -16.93 -13.26
CA ALA A 111 -7.94 -17.16 -12.67
C ALA A 111 -6.90 -16.17 -13.20
N LEU A 112 -6.09 -15.61 -12.31
CA LEU A 112 -4.89 -14.90 -12.73
C LEU A 112 -3.74 -15.87 -12.87
N VAL A 113 -2.94 -15.65 -13.91
CA VAL A 113 -1.69 -16.38 -14.14
C VAL A 113 -0.51 -15.43 -14.01
N PRO A 114 0.69 -15.94 -13.62
CA PRO A 114 1.89 -15.13 -13.66
C PRO A 114 2.15 -14.64 -15.09
N ARG A 115 2.46 -13.34 -15.22
CA ARG A 115 2.74 -12.67 -16.49
C ARG A 115 4.12 -12.01 -16.44
N PRO A 116 5.20 -12.82 -16.53
CA PRO A 116 6.57 -12.29 -16.50
C PRO A 116 6.87 -11.37 -17.69
N ASP A 117 6.13 -11.53 -18.80
CA ASP A 117 6.15 -10.64 -19.96
C ASP A 117 5.73 -9.20 -19.61
N LEU A 118 4.95 -9.00 -18.55
CA LEU A 118 4.54 -7.68 -18.05
C LEU A 118 5.52 -7.08 -17.01
N SER A 119 6.70 -7.66 -16.82
CA SER A 119 7.71 -7.11 -15.91
C SER A 119 8.21 -5.72 -16.32
N SER A 120 8.16 -5.40 -17.60
CA SER A 120 8.47 -4.07 -18.16
C SER A 120 7.30 -3.09 -18.14
N HIS A 121 6.11 -3.53 -17.73
CA HIS A 121 4.96 -2.64 -17.63
C HIS A 121 5.25 -1.50 -16.63
N PRO A 122 4.88 -0.23 -16.90
CA PRO A 122 5.18 0.89 -16.01
C PRO A 122 4.72 0.68 -14.57
N ARG A 123 3.58 0.01 -14.36
CA ARG A 123 3.07 -0.37 -13.04
C ARG A 123 3.99 -1.33 -12.30
N ALA A 124 4.57 -2.31 -12.99
CA ALA A 124 5.52 -3.26 -12.41
C ALA A 124 6.85 -2.59 -12.08
N GLN A 125 7.35 -1.72 -12.96
CA GLN A 125 8.57 -0.96 -12.73
C GLN A 125 8.41 0.01 -11.54
N TYR A 126 7.28 0.71 -11.45
CA TYR A 126 6.98 1.56 -10.30
C TYR A 126 6.91 0.74 -9.01
N ALA A 127 6.24 -0.41 -9.02
CA ALA A 127 6.23 -1.29 -7.86
C ALA A 127 7.65 -1.71 -7.45
N ALA A 128 8.51 -2.06 -8.40
CA ALA A 128 9.90 -2.47 -8.14
C ALA A 128 10.74 -1.33 -7.53
N SER A 129 10.43 -0.07 -7.82
CA SER A 129 11.17 1.06 -7.26
C SER A 129 10.91 1.30 -5.76
N ILE A 130 9.72 0.93 -5.27
CA ILE A 130 9.29 1.23 -3.88
C ILE A 130 8.90 0.00 -3.06
N ARG A 131 8.89 -1.21 -3.64
CA ARG A 131 8.45 -2.47 -3.01
C ARG A 131 9.40 -3.60 -3.37
N ASP A 132 9.35 -4.70 -2.61
CA ASP A 132 10.17 -5.88 -2.85
C ASP A 132 9.38 -6.98 -3.56
N ALA A 133 10.10 -7.81 -4.32
CA ALA A 133 9.58 -8.98 -5.02
C ALA A 133 8.26 -8.76 -5.80
N PRO A 134 8.14 -7.69 -6.63
CA PRO A 134 6.93 -7.46 -7.41
C PRO A 134 6.72 -8.58 -8.41
N ARG A 135 5.52 -9.13 -8.46
CA ARG A 135 5.09 -10.16 -9.40
C ARG A 135 3.88 -9.69 -10.17
N ALA A 136 3.98 -9.70 -11.49
CA ALA A 136 2.89 -9.34 -12.38
C ALA A 136 2.00 -10.55 -12.65
N TYR A 137 0.71 -10.31 -12.57
CA TYR A 137 -0.36 -11.26 -12.87
C TYR A 137 -1.33 -10.64 -13.87
N GLY A 138 -1.99 -11.46 -14.64
CA GLY A 138 -3.03 -11.07 -15.57
C GLY A 138 -3.93 -12.25 -15.90
N PHE A 139 -4.95 -12.02 -16.71
CA PHE A 139 -5.78 -13.12 -17.22
C PHE A 139 -5.00 -13.97 -18.21
N PRO A 140 -5.35 -15.27 -18.39
CA PRO A 140 -4.71 -16.15 -19.36
C PRO A 140 -4.84 -15.64 -20.80
N ASP A 141 -5.96 -15.03 -21.14
CA ASP A 141 -6.17 -14.41 -22.44
C ASP A 141 -5.35 -13.12 -22.58
N PRO A 142 -4.32 -13.07 -23.46
CA PRO A 142 -3.50 -11.89 -23.67
C PRO A 142 -4.26 -10.68 -24.24
N ALA A 143 -5.42 -10.89 -24.85
CA ALA A 143 -6.28 -9.81 -25.31
C ALA A 143 -6.97 -9.06 -24.14
N ARG A 144 -6.94 -9.63 -22.94
CA ARG A 144 -7.39 -8.97 -21.70
C ARG A 144 -6.20 -8.24 -21.07
N SER A 145 -5.94 -7.04 -21.53
CA SER A 145 -4.85 -6.18 -21.08
C SER A 145 -5.15 -5.59 -19.70
N ALA A 146 -5.05 -6.42 -18.68
CA ALA A 146 -5.20 -6.04 -17.28
C ALA A 146 -3.99 -6.57 -16.50
N VAL A 147 -3.41 -5.75 -15.66
CA VAL A 147 -2.27 -6.13 -14.82
C VAL A 147 -2.59 -5.95 -13.35
N ALA A 148 -2.33 -6.97 -12.54
CA ALA A 148 -2.28 -6.90 -11.10
C ALA A 148 -0.83 -7.17 -10.66
N ILE A 149 -0.29 -6.33 -9.79
CA ILE A 149 1.02 -6.53 -9.19
C ILE A 149 0.83 -6.85 -7.73
N LEU A 150 1.33 -7.99 -7.30
CA LEU A 150 1.45 -8.37 -5.89
C LEU A 150 2.91 -8.27 -5.49
N SER A 151 3.18 -7.64 -4.38
CA SER A 151 4.54 -7.35 -3.90
C SER A 151 4.59 -7.34 -2.38
N THR A 152 5.78 -7.46 -1.80
CA THR A 152 6.01 -7.14 -0.40
C THR A 152 6.19 -5.63 -0.32
N GLY A 153 5.18 -4.94 0.21
CA GLY A 153 5.07 -3.48 0.19
C GLY A 153 5.13 -2.86 1.57
N LEU A 154 4.15 -2.01 1.87
CA LEU A 154 4.07 -1.24 3.11
C LEU A 154 4.29 -2.11 4.35
N ALA A 155 5.32 -1.78 5.12
CA ALA A 155 5.69 -2.48 6.35
C ALA A 155 5.92 -4.01 6.20
N GLY A 156 6.22 -4.49 4.99
CA GLY A 156 6.41 -5.91 4.69
C GLY A 156 5.10 -6.68 4.43
N LEU A 157 3.96 -6.00 4.40
CA LEU A 157 2.66 -6.60 4.07
C LEU A 157 2.53 -6.88 2.56
N THR A 158 1.65 -7.80 2.20
CA THR A 158 1.27 -8.01 0.80
C THR A 158 0.54 -6.78 0.30
N GLU A 159 1.05 -6.18 -0.78
CA GLU A 159 0.49 -4.97 -1.38
C GLU A 159 0.08 -5.21 -2.82
N LEU A 160 -1.17 -4.85 -3.12
CA LEU A 160 -1.79 -4.94 -4.44
C LEU A 160 -1.76 -3.59 -5.14
N SER A 161 -1.30 -3.57 -6.38
CA SER A 161 -1.60 -2.50 -7.32
C SER A 161 -2.09 -3.08 -8.65
N PHE A 162 -2.90 -2.33 -9.38
CA PHE A 162 -3.53 -2.81 -10.60
C PHE A 162 -3.70 -1.70 -11.63
N GLU A 163 -3.82 -2.11 -12.89
CA GLU A 163 -4.12 -1.20 -13.99
C GLU A 163 -4.94 -1.90 -15.07
N LEU A 164 -5.84 -1.13 -15.68
CA LEU A 164 -6.59 -1.51 -16.87
C LEU A 164 -6.27 -0.52 -17.97
N GLU A 165 -6.12 -1.01 -19.18
CA GLU A 165 -6.02 -0.16 -20.35
C GLU A 165 -7.24 0.78 -20.47
N PRO A 166 -7.06 2.01 -21.01
CA PRO A 166 -8.12 3.01 -21.06
C PRO A 166 -9.43 2.53 -21.73
N ASP A 167 -9.31 1.75 -22.79
CA ASP A 167 -10.43 1.17 -23.55
C ASP A 167 -11.17 0.03 -22.80
N ARG A 168 -10.56 -0.48 -21.73
CA ARG A 168 -11.10 -1.56 -20.88
C ARG A 168 -11.64 -1.05 -19.54
N ARG A 169 -11.68 0.26 -19.33
CA ARG A 169 -12.21 0.84 -18.11
C ARG A 169 -13.73 0.84 -18.12
N GLY A 170 -14.34 0.64 -16.97
CA GLY A 170 -15.79 0.53 -16.80
C GLY A 170 -16.27 -0.91 -16.66
N GLY A 171 -17.59 -1.12 -16.57
CA GLY A 171 -18.19 -2.46 -16.51
C GLY A 171 -17.76 -3.36 -15.36
N GLY A 172 -17.13 -2.84 -14.30
CA GLY A 172 -16.70 -3.64 -13.15
C GLY A 172 -15.42 -4.47 -13.38
N GLN A 173 -14.71 -4.29 -14.50
CA GLN A 173 -13.53 -5.11 -14.83
C GLN A 173 -12.42 -4.98 -13.80
N ALA A 174 -12.17 -3.77 -13.26
CA ALA A 174 -11.18 -3.57 -12.19
C ALA A 174 -11.55 -4.35 -10.92
N THR A 175 -12.82 -4.33 -10.53
CA THR A 175 -13.32 -5.11 -9.39
C THR A 175 -13.11 -6.61 -9.60
N GLY A 176 -13.36 -7.11 -10.81
CA GLY A 176 -13.11 -8.50 -11.18
C GLY A 176 -11.63 -8.87 -11.09
N LEU A 177 -10.72 -8.02 -11.59
CA LEU A 177 -9.27 -8.19 -11.50
C LEU A 177 -8.80 -8.23 -10.04
N ILE A 178 -9.27 -7.31 -9.21
CA ILE A 178 -8.91 -7.23 -7.78
C ILE A 178 -9.38 -8.50 -7.05
N ARG A 179 -10.64 -8.93 -7.27
CA ARG A 179 -11.17 -10.18 -6.69
C ARG A 179 -10.38 -11.41 -7.11
N ALA A 180 -9.97 -11.47 -8.38
CA ALA A 180 -9.13 -12.54 -8.88
C ALA A 180 -7.73 -12.54 -8.22
N ALA A 181 -7.15 -11.36 -7.95
CA ALA A 181 -5.90 -11.23 -7.21
C ALA A 181 -6.05 -11.71 -5.77
N LEU A 182 -7.14 -11.33 -5.08
CA LEU A 182 -7.43 -11.82 -3.72
C LEU A 182 -7.68 -13.33 -3.68
N ALA A 183 -8.28 -13.91 -4.73
CA ALA A 183 -8.50 -15.35 -4.82
C ALA A 183 -7.20 -16.15 -4.95
N ALA A 184 -6.16 -15.55 -5.54
CA ALA A 184 -4.85 -16.16 -5.68
C ALA A 184 -4.01 -16.17 -4.39
N LEU A 185 -4.47 -15.52 -3.32
CA LEU A 185 -3.78 -15.42 -2.04
C LEU A 185 -4.43 -16.34 -0.99
N PRO A 186 -3.68 -16.80 0.02
CA PRO A 186 -4.22 -17.58 1.12
C PRO A 186 -5.43 -16.90 1.78
N ALA A 187 -6.40 -17.71 2.22
CA ALA A 187 -7.57 -17.19 2.93
C ALA A 187 -7.14 -16.45 4.21
N GLY A 188 -7.64 -15.22 4.38
CA GLY A 188 -7.35 -14.38 5.53
C GLY A 188 -6.01 -13.63 5.47
N GLU A 189 -5.20 -13.81 4.43
CA GLU A 189 -3.98 -13.00 4.25
C GLU A 189 -4.36 -11.53 4.05
N LEU A 190 -3.83 -10.64 4.91
CA LEU A 190 -4.05 -9.21 4.80
C LEU A 190 -3.35 -8.66 3.53
N VAL A 191 -4.09 -7.91 2.76
CA VAL A 191 -3.62 -7.24 1.54
C VAL A 191 -3.90 -5.75 1.66
N VAL A 192 -2.87 -4.95 1.58
CA VAL A 192 -3.04 -3.49 1.53
C VAL A 192 -3.06 -3.00 0.09
N ALA A 193 -3.75 -1.90 -0.14
CA ALA A 193 -3.73 -1.17 -1.39
C ALA A 193 -3.79 0.34 -1.12
N ALA A 194 -3.12 1.11 -1.96
CA ALA A 194 -3.12 2.57 -1.88
C ALA A 194 -3.70 3.16 -3.17
N ALA A 195 -4.54 4.17 -3.03
CA ALA A 195 -5.14 4.86 -4.16
C ALA A 195 -5.29 6.35 -3.87
N THR A 196 -4.83 7.19 -4.80
CA THR A 196 -4.97 8.64 -4.69
C THR A 196 -6.45 9.02 -4.60
N PRO A 197 -6.86 9.89 -3.66
CA PRO A 197 -8.27 10.29 -3.49
C PRO A 197 -8.93 10.79 -4.77
N GLY A 198 -8.18 11.45 -5.66
CA GLY A 198 -8.66 11.88 -6.97
C GLY A 198 -8.93 10.72 -7.95
N ASN A 199 -8.42 9.52 -7.70
CA ASN A 199 -8.70 8.32 -8.49
C ASN A 199 -9.95 7.58 -7.99
N ALA A 200 -11.10 8.23 -8.12
CA ALA A 200 -12.38 7.68 -7.67
C ALA A 200 -12.73 6.32 -8.31
N ALA A 201 -12.24 6.07 -9.53
CA ALA A 201 -12.47 4.79 -10.21
C ALA A 201 -11.77 3.63 -9.48
N SER A 202 -10.50 3.80 -9.12
CA SER A 202 -9.75 2.80 -8.34
C SER A 202 -10.31 2.62 -6.94
N LEU A 203 -10.66 3.71 -6.25
CA LEU A 203 -11.29 3.63 -4.92
C LEU A 203 -12.58 2.83 -4.96
N ARG A 204 -13.49 3.13 -5.91
CA ARG A 204 -14.75 2.38 -6.08
C ARG A 204 -14.49 0.91 -6.39
N ALA A 205 -13.50 0.59 -7.21
CA ALA A 205 -13.18 -0.79 -7.55
C ALA A 205 -12.67 -1.58 -6.33
N LEU A 206 -11.78 -0.97 -5.52
CA LEU A 206 -11.28 -1.55 -4.27
C LEU A 206 -12.42 -1.79 -3.27
N LEU A 207 -13.24 -0.77 -3.01
CA LEU A 207 -14.40 -0.88 -2.10
C LEU A 207 -15.38 -1.96 -2.57
N ALA A 208 -15.70 -2.00 -3.87
CA ALA A 208 -16.59 -3.02 -4.46
C ALA A 208 -15.96 -4.43 -4.41
N ALA A 209 -14.64 -4.55 -4.34
CA ALA A 209 -13.94 -5.82 -4.17
C ALA A 209 -13.85 -6.28 -2.71
N GLY A 210 -14.30 -5.46 -1.76
CA GLY A 210 -14.32 -5.79 -0.33
C GLY A 210 -13.19 -5.17 0.49
N PHE A 211 -12.42 -4.24 -0.09
CA PHE A 211 -11.45 -3.46 0.69
C PHE A 211 -12.17 -2.44 1.59
N THR A 212 -11.61 -2.19 2.76
CA THR A 212 -12.08 -1.19 3.72
C THR A 212 -11.02 -0.12 3.92
N PRO A 213 -11.39 1.17 4.02
CA PRO A 213 -10.45 2.23 4.32
C PRO A 213 -9.92 2.12 5.74
N LEU A 214 -8.59 2.26 5.91
CA LEU A 214 -7.94 2.33 7.22
C LEU A 214 -7.48 3.74 7.57
N GLY A 215 -7.09 4.53 6.57
CA GLY A 215 -6.53 5.85 6.78
C GLY A 215 -5.90 6.39 5.49
N SER A 216 -4.78 7.07 5.61
CA SER A 216 -3.98 7.49 4.46
C SER A 216 -2.51 7.10 4.62
N VAL A 217 -1.82 7.01 3.51
CA VAL A 217 -0.38 6.76 3.45
C VAL A 217 0.27 7.75 2.49
N GLN A 218 1.43 8.25 2.87
CA GLN A 218 2.28 9.02 1.99
C GLN A 218 3.71 8.50 2.07
N LEU A 219 4.25 8.09 0.94
CA LEU A 219 5.63 7.62 0.83
C LEU A 219 6.54 8.79 0.48
N LEU A 220 7.76 8.73 0.96
CA LEU A 220 8.82 9.68 0.63
C LEU A 220 10.17 8.97 0.64
N GLY A 221 11.13 9.58 -0.05
CA GLY A 221 12.53 9.19 0.04
C GLY A 221 13.37 10.43 0.27
N ARG A 222 14.42 10.29 1.08
CA ARG A 222 15.32 11.41 1.37
C ARG A 222 16.45 11.47 0.35
N GLY A 223 16.83 12.66 -0.03
CA GLY A 223 17.99 12.95 -0.85
C GLY A 223 19.22 13.30 -0.02
#